data_87b919f7de414d10191183323ab3a415
#
_entry.id   87b919f7de414d10191183323ab3a415
#
_cell.length_a   1.000
_cell.length_b   1.000
_cell.length_c   1.000
_cell.angle_alpha   90.00
_cell.angle_beta   90.00
_cell.angle_gamma   90.00
#
_symmetry.space_group_name_H-M   'P 1'
#
loop_
_entity.id
_entity.type
_entity.pdbx_description
1 polymer ?
#
loop_
_entity_poly.entity_id
_entity_poly.type
_entity_poly.pdbx_seq_one_letter_code
_entity_poly.pdbx_strand_id
1 'polypeptide(L)'
;MSTGKKEKKYLYIRDNGMCRYCGKKLKYHQGTIDHYVPRSKGGPDDYYNLLLSCRYCNRIKKSMIPNNYKSILTKQFIKAIKDGMIVSGVQNRKNEEIEKIAKKMNRLEKLGDSTVFQSNCHRIVVKNNVILKMSKLSGTEESKHQTEEERHV
;
A
#
# COMPACT_ATOMS: atom_id res chain seq x y z
N MET A 1 10.13 11.39 -11.27
CA MET A 1 9.37 12.45 -10.61
C MET A 1 9.80 12.56 -9.16
N SER A 2 10.16 13.75 -8.74
CA SER A 2 10.45 13.96 -7.32
C SER A 2 9.16 13.93 -6.51
N THR A 3 9.19 13.28 -5.36
CA THR A 3 8.12 13.30 -4.40
C THR A 3 7.96 14.71 -3.85
N GLY A 4 6.76 15.24 -3.94
CA GLY A 4 6.49 16.63 -3.63
C GLY A 4 6.10 16.89 -2.18
N LYS A 5 5.78 18.16 -1.89
CA LYS A 5 5.35 18.61 -0.55
C LYS A 5 4.09 17.90 -0.06
N LYS A 6 3.16 17.59 -0.97
CA LYS A 6 1.90 16.92 -0.64
C LYS A 6 2.14 15.50 -0.12
N GLU A 7 3.02 14.77 -0.78
CA GLU A 7 3.39 13.41 -0.40
C GLU A 7 4.08 13.41 0.96
N LYS A 8 5.00 14.33 1.19
CA LYS A 8 5.71 14.44 2.46
C LYS A 8 4.76 14.77 3.62
N LYS A 9 3.81 15.68 3.40
CA LYS A 9 2.82 16.03 4.42
C LYS A 9 1.98 14.82 4.82
N TYR A 10 1.49 14.07 3.85
CA TYR A 10 0.73 12.85 4.13
C TYR A 10 1.56 11.82 4.90
N LEU A 11 2.76 11.55 4.44
CA LEU A 11 3.64 10.55 5.07
C LEU A 11 4.04 10.95 6.48
N TYR A 12 4.30 12.23 6.71
CA TYR A 12 4.62 12.74 8.04
C TYR A 12 3.46 12.49 9.02
N ILE A 13 2.24 12.75 8.60
CA ILE A 13 1.04 12.50 9.41
C ILE A 13 0.80 11.00 9.59
N ARG A 14 0.86 10.24 8.51
CA ARG A 14 0.64 8.78 8.53
C ARG A 14 1.61 8.08 9.48
N ASP A 15 2.87 8.47 9.45
CA ASP A 15 3.94 7.85 10.22
C ASP A 15 4.18 8.51 11.57
N ASN A 16 3.25 9.40 11.99
CA ASN A 16 3.27 10.10 13.29
C ASN A 16 4.57 10.89 13.53
N GLY A 17 5.17 11.42 12.48
CA GLY A 17 6.41 12.17 12.58
C GLY A 17 7.61 11.35 13.03
N MET A 18 7.55 10.02 12.90
CA MET A 18 8.61 9.13 13.34
C MET A 18 9.29 8.43 12.16
N CYS A 19 10.61 8.29 12.24
CA CYS A 19 11.34 7.45 11.29
C CYS A 19 10.84 6.01 11.38
N ARG A 20 10.45 5.45 10.24
CA ARG A 20 9.90 4.09 10.17
C ARG A 20 10.95 3.01 10.39
N TYR A 21 12.22 3.35 10.33
CA TYR A 21 13.32 2.41 10.54
C TYR A 21 13.82 2.38 11.98
N CYS A 22 14.13 3.54 12.56
CA CYS A 22 14.70 3.61 13.92
C CYS A 22 13.72 4.09 15.00
N GLY A 23 12.54 4.58 14.61
CA GLY A 23 11.54 5.07 15.55
C GLY A 23 11.81 6.45 16.13
N LYS A 24 12.87 7.13 15.70
CA LYS A 24 13.20 8.47 16.19
C LYS A 24 12.11 9.47 15.78
N LYS A 25 11.69 10.31 16.72
CA LYS A 25 10.77 11.40 16.44
C LYS A 25 11.50 12.52 15.65
N LEU A 26 10.84 12.97 14.58
CA LEU A 26 11.41 13.95 13.66
C LEU A 26 10.56 15.21 13.62
N LYS A 27 11.21 16.37 13.57
CA LYS A 27 10.55 17.59 13.11
C LYS A 27 10.28 17.47 11.61
N TYR A 28 9.28 18.17 11.10
CA TYR A 28 8.87 18.06 9.70
C TYR A 28 10.06 18.22 8.73
N HIS A 29 10.91 19.23 8.94
CA HIS A 29 12.05 19.48 8.07
C HIS A 29 13.16 18.43 8.18
N GLN A 30 13.18 17.62 9.24
CA GLN A 30 14.18 16.55 9.45
C GLN A 30 13.79 15.25 8.76
N GLY A 31 12.53 15.12 8.39
CA GLY A 31 12.04 13.94 7.71
C GLY A 31 12.40 13.92 6.23
N THR A 32 12.70 12.75 5.71
CA THR A 32 12.89 12.49 4.29
C THR A 32 11.92 11.41 3.83
N ILE A 33 11.64 11.39 2.53
CA ILE A 33 10.83 10.35 1.93
C ILE A 33 11.77 9.28 1.39
N ASP A 34 11.57 8.03 1.82
CA ASP A 34 12.31 6.90 1.31
C ASP A 34 11.39 5.95 0.55
N HIS A 35 11.89 5.37 -0.52
CA HIS A 35 11.24 4.27 -1.23
C HIS A 35 11.61 2.97 -0.53
N TYR A 36 10.62 2.28 0.04
CA TYR A 36 10.88 1.03 0.77
C TYR A 36 11.54 0.00 -0.15
N VAL A 37 10.97 -0.21 -1.33
CA VAL A 37 11.67 -0.86 -2.44
C VAL A 37 12.26 0.26 -3.31
N PRO A 38 13.59 0.30 -3.48
CA PRO A 38 14.24 1.37 -4.23
C PRO A 38 13.75 1.45 -5.68
N ARG A 39 13.74 2.67 -6.23
CA ARG A 39 13.43 2.88 -7.66
C ARG A 39 14.32 2.03 -8.55
N SER A 40 15.59 1.93 -8.23
CA SER A 40 16.58 1.12 -8.98
C SER A 40 16.22 -0.36 -9.03
N LYS A 41 15.34 -0.81 -8.16
CA LYS A 41 14.88 -2.21 -8.08
C LYS A 41 13.39 -2.36 -8.37
N GLY A 42 12.83 -1.41 -9.10
CA GLY A 42 11.45 -1.47 -9.56
C GLY A 42 10.41 -0.91 -8.60
N GLY A 43 10.83 -0.25 -7.52
CA GLY A 43 9.92 0.35 -6.56
C GLY A 43 9.21 1.57 -7.15
N PRO A 44 7.86 1.62 -7.12
CA PRO A 44 7.11 2.75 -7.64
C PRO A 44 7.08 3.93 -6.67
N ASP A 45 6.62 5.08 -7.16
CA ASP A 45 6.43 6.30 -6.37
C ASP A 45 5.07 6.32 -5.63
N ASP A 46 4.32 5.24 -5.68
CA ASP A 46 3.01 5.14 -5.05
C ASP A 46 3.12 5.18 -3.52
N TYR A 47 2.09 5.70 -2.87
CA TYR A 47 2.09 5.91 -1.41
C TYR A 47 2.39 4.65 -0.61
N TYR A 48 1.98 3.48 -1.09
CA TYR A 48 2.24 2.22 -0.38
C TYR A 48 3.73 1.86 -0.34
N ASN A 49 4.54 2.43 -1.22
CA ASN A 49 6.00 2.19 -1.26
C ASN A 49 6.82 3.31 -0.62
N LEU A 50 6.18 4.33 -0.06
CA LEU A 50 6.87 5.48 0.51
C LEU A 50 6.80 5.48 2.03
N LEU A 51 7.90 5.86 2.68
CA LEU A 51 8.02 5.94 4.13
C LEU A 51 8.67 7.25 4.57
N LEU A 52 8.30 7.72 5.76
CA LEU A 52 9.05 8.76 6.43
C LEU A 52 10.30 8.14 7.07
N SER A 53 11.44 8.75 6.83
CA SER A 53 12.73 8.29 7.33
C SER A 53 13.59 9.46 7.79
N CYS A 54 14.46 9.23 8.78
CA CYS A 54 15.53 10.17 9.06
C CYS A 54 16.63 10.02 8.01
N ARG A 55 17.43 11.06 7.84
CA ARG A 55 18.52 11.07 6.85
C ARG A 55 19.55 9.95 7.08
N TYR A 56 19.81 9.67 8.35
CA TYR A 56 20.77 8.63 8.73
C TYR A 56 20.31 7.24 8.26
N CYS A 57 19.09 6.85 8.61
CA CYS A 57 18.54 5.54 8.19
C CYS A 57 18.40 5.43 6.68
N ASN A 58 17.96 6.50 6.01
CA ASN A 58 17.86 6.53 4.56
C ASN A 58 19.22 6.30 3.90
N ARG A 59 20.27 6.94 4.41
CA ARG A 59 21.64 6.78 3.90
C ARG A 59 22.16 5.35 4.10
N ILE A 60 21.91 4.76 5.27
CA ILE A 60 22.39 3.39 5.57
C ILE A 60 21.65 2.36 4.72
N LYS A 61 20.36 2.50 4.56
CA LYS A 61 19.54 1.56 3.78
C LYS A 61 20.00 1.46 2.32
N LYS A 62 20.35 2.59 1.72
CA LYS A 62 20.77 2.65 0.30
C LYS A 62 19.72 1.97 -0.60
N SER A 63 20.16 1.02 -1.44
CA SER A 63 19.31 0.27 -2.37
C SER A 63 18.91 -1.11 -1.87
N MET A 64 18.97 -1.32 -0.55
CA MET A 64 18.57 -2.60 0.05
C MET A 64 17.03 -2.74 0.06
N ILE A 65 16.55 -3.94 -0.25
CA ILE A 65 15.13 -4.27 -0.11
C ILE A 65 14.92 -4.98 1.23
N PRO A 66 14.14 -4.42 2.16
CA PRO A 66 13.85 -5.10 3.42
C PRO A 66 13.09 -6.41 3.20
N ASN A 67 13.39 -7.43 4.00
CA ASN A 67 12.80 -8.77 3.84
C ASN A 67 11.26 -8.78 3.96
N ASN A 68 10.70 -7.87 4.75
CA ASN A 68 9.26 -7.80 5.01
C ASN A 68 8.51 -6.87 4.05
N TYR A 69 9.13 -6.49 2.94
CA TYR A 69 8.57 -5.46 2.06
C TYR A 69 7.15 -5.79 1.55
N LYS A 70 6.89 -7.04 1.23
CA LYS A 70 5.56 -7.45 0.73
C LYS A 70 4.46 -7.18 1.75
N SER A 71 4.69 -7.53 3.01
CA SER A 71 3.75 -7.29 4.10
C SER A 71 3.56 -5.79 4.38
N ILE A 72 4.66 -5.04 4.43
CA ILE A 72 4.60 -3.60 4.71
C ILE A 72 3.88 -2.86 3.58
N LEU A 73 4.20 -3.14 2.32
CA LEU A 73 3.55 -2.49 1.20
C LEU A 73 2.05 -2.81 1.15
N THR A 74 1.67 -4.05 1.45
CA THR A 74 0.26 -4.44 1.52
C THR A 74 -0.50 -3.67 2.59
N LYS A 75 0.06 -3.55 3.79
CA LYS A 75 -0.53 -2.77 4.88
C LYS A 75 -0.66 -1.29 4.52
N GLN A 76 0.35 -0.73 3.89
CA GLN A 76 0.33 0.67 3.46
C GLN A 76 -0.63 0.93 2.31
N PHE A 77 -0.81 -0.04 1.42
CA PHE A 77 -1.84 0.01 0.38
C PHE A 77 -3.24 0.12 0.99
N ILE A 78 -3.57 -0.76 1.94
CA ILE A 78 -4.85 -0.74 2.64
C ILE A 78 -5.07 0.61 3.34
N LYS A 79 -4.05 1.09 4.04
CA LYS A 79 -4.09 2.39 4.74
C LYS A 79 -4.29 3.55 3.77
N ALA A 80 -3.61 3.55 2.64
CA ALA A 80 -3.72 4.61 1.64
C ALA A 80 -5.12 4.68 1.01
N ILE A 81 -5.76 3.55 0.80
CA ILE A 81 -7.16 3.51 0.34
C ILE A 81 -8.08 4.10 1.41
N LYS A 82 -7.92 3.70 2.66
CA LYS A 82 -8.69 4.23 3.78
C LYS A 82 -8.53 5.74 3.93
N ASP A 83 -7.33 6.25 3.72
CA ASP A 83 -7.01 7.67 3.84
C ASP A 83 -7.39 8.49 2.59
N GLY A 84 -7.94 7.86 1.56
CA GLY A 84 -8.34 8.52 0.32
C GLY A 84 -7.18 8.94 -0.58
N MET A 85 -5.98 8.40 -0.34
CA MET A 85 -4.77 8.75 -1.11
C MET A 85 -4.59 7.87 -2.34
N ILE A 86 -5.21 6.70 -2.37
CA ILE A 86 -5.37 5.88 -3.56
C ILE A 86 -6.84 5.91 -3.94
N VAL A 87 -7.12 6.30 -5.17
CA VAL A 87 -8.47 6.46 -5.68
C VAL A 87 -8.79 5.38 -6.71
N SER A 88 -10.08 5.13 -6.91
CA SER A 88 -10.51 4.15 -7.89
C SER A 88 -10.71 4.76 -9.26
N GLY A 89 -10.11 4.15 -10.29
CA GLY A 89 -10.45 4.38 -11.68
C GLY A 89 -11.49 3.39 -12.21
N VAL A 90 -11.96 2.47 -11.35
CA VAL A 90 -12.95 1.44 -11.73
C VAL A 90 -14.35 2.01 -11.59
N GLN A 91 -15.17 1.85 -12.65
CA GLN A 91 -16.54 2.31 -12.65
C GLN A 91 -17.48 1.35 -11.92
N ASN A 92 -18.62 1.89 -11.46
CA ASN A 92 -19.72 1.13 -10.86
C ASN A 92 -19.39 0.45 -9.52
N ARG A 93 -18.42 0.99 -8.78
CA ARG A 93 -18.11 0.52 -7.42
C ARG A 93 -18.08 1.69 -6.44
N LYS A 94 -18.73 1.51 -5.30
CA LYS A 94 -18.72 2.49 -4.22
C LYS A 94 -17.41 2.41 -3.44
N ASN A 95 -16.95 3.54 -2.91
CA ASN A 95 -15.72 3.61 -2.13
C ASN A 95 -15.74 2.65 -0.93
N GLU A 96 -16.87 2.50 -0.28
CA GLU A 96 -17.05 1.59 0.86
C GLU A 96 -16.81 0.13 0.47
N GLU A 97 -17.28 -0.27 -0.72
CA GLU A 97 -17.07 -1.61 -1.26
C GLU A 97 -15.59 -1.84 -1.57
N ILE A 98 -14.95 -0.84 -2.18
CA ILE A 98 -13.52 -0.89 -2.48
C ILE A 98 -12.69 -1.04 -1.21
N GLU A 99 -13.01 -0.28 -0.15
CA GLU A 99 -12.35 -0.40 1.15
C GLU A 99 -12.50 -1.80 1.74
N LYS A 100 -13.69 -2.38 1.68
CA LYS A 100 -13.95 -3.73 2.19
C LYS A 100 -13.10 -4.77 1.46
N ILE A 101 -13.02 -4.67 0.14
CA ILE A 101 -12.20 -5.57 -0.66
C ILE A 101 -10.72 -5.36 -0.35
N ALA A 102 -10.27 -4.11 -0.26
CA ALA A 102 -8.88 -3.76 0.01
C ALA A 102 -8.39 -4.26 1.37
N LYS A 103 -9.25 -4.21 2.40
CA LYS A 103 -8.92 -4.70 3.74
C LYS A 103 -8.54 -6.17 3.78
N LYS A 104 -9.05 -6.95 2.84
CA LYS A 104 -8.78 -8.39 2.75
C LYS A 104 -7.49 -8.71 2.00
N MET A 105 -6.84 -7.73 1.38
CA MET A 105 -5.59 -7.95 0.67
C MET A 105 -4.52 -8.46 1.63
N ASN A 106 -3.89 -9.57 1.29
CA ASN A 106 -2.89 -10.22 2.14
C ASN A 106 -1.61 -10.57 1.39
N ARG A 107 -1.55 -10.31 0.10
CA ARG A 107 -0.38 -10.60 -0.74
C ARG A 107 -0.08 -9.48 -1.71
N LEU A 108 1.20 -9.22 -1.87
CA LEU A 108 1.74 -8.45 -2.99
C LEU A 108 2.20 -9.45 -4.04
N GLU A 109 1.49 -9.54 -5.16
CA GLU A 109 1.80 -10.50 -6.23
C GLU A 109 2.83 -9.98 -7.22
N LYS A 110 2.76 -8.69 -7.53
CA LYS A 110 3.65 -8.06 -8.50
C LYS A 110 3.91 -6.62 -8.10
N LEU A 111 5.16 -6.21 -8.16
CA LEU A 111 5.59 -4.84 -7.94
C LEU A 111 6.21 -4.29 -9.22
N GLY A 112 5.84 -3.07 -9.60
CA GLY A 112 6.40 -2.43 -10.79
C GLY A 112 5.58 -1.23 -11.23
N ASP A 113 5.61 -0.92 -12.50
CA ASP A 113 4.82 0.16 -13.12
C ASP A 113 3.34 0.02 -12.78
N SER A 114 2.82 -1.18 -12.89
CA SER A 114 1.54 -1.53 -12.28
C SER A 114 1.80 -2.59 -11.22
N THR A 115 1.22 -2.37 -10.04
CA THR A 115 1.39 -3.24 -8.88
C THR A 115 0.12 -4.04 -8.66
N VAL A 116 0.26 -5.30 -8.27
CA VAL A 116 -0.88 -6.20 -8.05
C VAL A 116 -0.90 -6.65 -6.61
N PHE A 117 -1.99 -6.31 -5.91
CA PHE A 117 -2.31 -6.85 -4.59
C PHE A 117 -3.41 -7.89 -4.73
N GLN A 118 -3.38 -8.89 -3.90
CA GLN A 118 -4.31 -10.02 -4.01
C GLN A 118 -4.76 -10.50 -2.64
N SER A 119 -5.99 -10.97 -2.57
CA SER A 119 -6.53 -11.75 -1.48
C SER A 119 -6.92 -13.13 -2.02
N ASN A 120 -7.54 -13.96 -1.20
CA ASN A 120 -8.06 -15.25 -1.67
C ASN A 120 -9.20 -15.08 -2.70
N CYS A 121 -9.88 -13.94 -2.67
CA CYS A 121 -11.10 -13.70 -3.46
C CYS A 121 -10.94 -12.66 -4.57
N HIS A 122 -10.01 -11.73 -4.43
CA HIS A 122 -9.92 -10.58 -5.32
C HIS A 122 -8.47 -10.24 -5.68
N ARG A 123 -8.34 -9.60 -6.83
CA ARG A 123 -7.08 -9.03 -7.33
C ARG A 123 -7.30 -7.55 -7.64
N ILE A 124 -6.38 -6.70 -7.18
CA ILE A 124 -6.41 -5.26 -7.45
C ILE A 124 -5.12 -4.86 -8.17
N VAL A 125 -5.28 -4.17 -9.30
CA VAL A 125 -4.16 -3.61 -10.06
C VAL A 125 -4.13 -2.11 -9.83
N VAL A 126 -2.96 -1.59 -9.39
CA VAL A 126 -2.77 -0.18 -9.03
C VAL A 126 -1.61 0.41 -9.82
N LYS A 127 -1.78 1.63 -10.30
CA LYS A 127 -0.71 2.41 -10.95
C LYS A 127 -0.89 3.88 -10.62
N ASN A 128 0.20 4.54 -10.23
CA ASN A 128 0.20 5.98 -9.91
C ASN A 128 -0.90 6.37 -8.91
N ASN A 129 -1.05 5.59 -7.84
CA ASN A 129 -2.06 5.79 -6.80
C ASN A 129 -3.51 5.72 -7.30
N VAL A 130 -3.75 5.04 -8.43
CA VAL A 130 -5.07 4.83 -9.00
C VAL A 130 -5.31 3.33 -9.19
N ILE A 131 -6.44 2.83 -8.73
CA ILE A 131 -6.87 1.46 -9.00
C ILE A 131 -7.33 1.38 -10.45
N LEU A 132 -6.63 0.60 -11.26
CA LEU A 132 -6.95 0.42 -12.68
C LEU A 132 -7.95 -0.70 -12.91
N LYS A 133 -7.88 -1.75 -12.10
CA LYS A 133 -8.70 -2.95 -12.27
C LYS A 133 -8.90 -3.66 -10.96
N MET A 134 -10.11 -4.19 -10.77
CA MET A 134 -10.46 -5.09 -9.69
C MET A 134 -11.15 -6.31 -10.31
N SER A 135 -10.70 -7.49 -9.95
CA SER A 135 -11.29 -8.73 -10.47
C SER A 135 -11.52 -9.72 -9.34
N LYS A 136 -12.61 -10.44 -9.44
CA LYS A 136 -12.92 -11.54 -8.53
C LYS A 136 -12.27 -12.81 -9.05
N LEU A 137 -11.61 -13.55 -8.15
CA LEU A 137 -10.99 -14.81 -8.51
C LEU A 137 -12.03 -15.92 -8.50
N SER A 138 -12.01 -16.80 -9.52
CA SER A 138 -12.92 -17.94 -9.60
C SER A 138 -12.49 -19.05 -8.63
N GLY A 139 -13.49 -19.82 -8.11
CA GLY A 139 -13.22 -20.94 -7.23
C GLY A 139 -12.80 -20.57 -5.81
N THR A 140 -13.24 -19.43 -5.32
CA THR A 140 -12.80 -18.86 -4.05
C THR A 140 -13.64 -19.32 -2.86
N GLU A 141 -13.05 -19.25 -1.68
CA GLU A 141 -13.66 -19.67 -0.42
C GLU A 141 -14.88 -18.84 0.00
N GLU A 142 -15.10 -17.69 -0.62
CA GLU A 142 -16.27 -16.84 -0.34
C GLU A 142 -17.59 -17.60 -0.50
N SER A 143 -17.70 -18.44 -1.54
CA SER A 143 -18.89 -19.24 -1.77
C SER A 143 -19.10 -20.34 -0.72
N LYS A 144 -18.03 -20.81 -0.12
CA LYS A 144 -18.09 -21.82 0.97
C LYS A 144 -18.48 -21.19 2.30
N HIS A 145 -18.04 -19.96 2.55
CA HIS A 145 -18.33 -19.26 3.80
C HIS A 145 -19.78 -18.80 3.87
N GLN A 146 -20.34 -18.35 2.76
CA GLN A 146 -21.77 -18.00 2.68
C GLN A 146 -22.65 -19.21 2.91
N THR A 147 -22.23 -20.39 2.42
CA THR A 147 -23.01 -21.62 2.58
C THR A 147 -23.00 -22.10 4.04
N GLU A 148 -21.92 -21.86 4.77
CA GLU A 148 -21.84 -22.21 6.19
C GLU A 148 -22.66 -21.28 7.07
N GLU A 149 -22.68 -19.98 6.77
CA GLU A 149 -23.54 -19.01 7.48
C GLU A 149 -25.02 -19.28 7.22
N GLU A 150 -25.41 -19.63 6.02
CA GLU A 150 -26.78 -20.01 5.68
C GLU A 150 -27.23 -21.29 6.38
N ARG A 151 -26.32 -22.20 6.72
CA ARG A 151 -26.63 -23.44 7.46
C ARG A 151 -26.82 -23.26 8.95
N HIS A 152 -26.35 -22.14 9.52
CA HIS A 152 -26.45 -21.84 10.96
C HIS A 152 -27.62 -20.89 11.29
N VAL A 153 -28.37 -20.49 10.28
CA VAL A 153 -29.60 -19.73 10.40
C VAL A 153 -30.77 -20.69 10.24
#